data_ce36a7ae92a8ea2a9719365f7671577d
#
_entry.id   ce36a7ae92a8ea2a9719365f7671577d
#
_cell.length_a   1.000
_cell.length_b   1.000
_cell.length_c   1.000
_cell.angle_alpha   90.00
_cell.angle_beta   90.00
_cell.angle_gamma   90.00
#
_symmetry.space_group_name_H-M   'P 1'
#
loop_
_entity.id
_entity.type
_entity.pdbx_description
1 polymer ?
#
loop_
_entity_poly.entity_id
_entity_poly.type
_entity_poly.pdbx_seq_one_letter_code
_entity_poly.pdbx_strand_id
1 'polypeptide(L)'
;MPITFHITGGHAHLRRIAKTTLDWSHLRLGITSIIPRTITLTIEKLPDYCGECLPSKRPNDFTISISPEQSIRDFVGTVIHEMIHVRQYIEGEWTGDGERECGELEMLLTDELWRSGLI
;
A
#
# COMPACT_ATOMS: atom_id res chain seq x y z
N MET A 1 -5.51 -2.11 -18.06
CA MET A 1 -5.69 -1.92 -16.62
C MET A 1 -5.18 -0.55 -16.22
N PRO A 2 -5.96 0.24 -15.48
CA PRO A 2 -5.51 1.58 -15.07
C PRO A 2 -4.39 1.59 -14.04
N ILE A 3 -4.17 0.47 -13.32
CA ILE A 3 -3.09 0.37 -12.34
C ILE A 3 -2.22 -0.84 -12.63
N THR A 4 -0.90 -0.60 -12.65
CA THR A 4 0.11 -1.65 -12.79
C THR A 4 0.92 -1.70 -11.50
N PHE A 5 1.10 -2.90 -10.94
CA PHE A 5 1.92 -3.10 -9.76
C PHE A 5 3.22 -3.82 -10.12
N HIS A 6 4.35 -3.27 -9.68
CA HIS A 6 5.66 -3.91 -9.75
C HIS A 6 6.13 -4.18 -8.33
N ILE A 7 6.39 -5.44 -8.01
CA ILE A 7 6.79 -5.85 -6.66
C ILE A 7 8.15 -6.51 -6.71
N THR A 8 9.10 -5.99 -5.93
CA THR A 8 10.47 -6.51 -5.88
C THR A 8 10.93 -6.66 -4.43
N GLY A 9 12.01 -7.40 -4.23
CA GLY A 9 12.62 -7.60 -2.92
C GLY A 9 11.92 -8.68 -2.09
N GLY A 10 12.42 -8.91 -0.91
CA GLY A 10 11.91 -9.93 -0.01
C GLY A 10 11.92 -11.33 -0.62
N HIS A 11 11.23 -12.27 0.03
CA HIS A 11 11.06 -13.61 -0.52
C HIS A 11 9.71 -13.75 -1.25
N ALA A 12 9.58 -14.83 -2.02
CA ALA A 12 8.41 -15.05 -2.88
C ALA A 12 7.08 -15.03 -2.13
N HIS A 13 7.04 -15.56 -0.92
CA HIS A 13 5.81 -15.58 -0.11
C HIS A 13 5.35 -14.16 0.25
N LEU A 14 6.27 -13.30 0.69
CA LEU A 14 5.94 -11.90 1.00
C LEU A 14 5.52 -11.14 -0.25
N ARG A 15 6.16 -11.39 -1.39
CA ARG A 15 5.76 -10.75 -2.64
C ARG A 15 4.32 -11.11 -3.02
N ARG A 16 3.92 -12.37 -2.82
CA ARG A 16 2.53 -12.81 -3.08
C ARG A 16 1.54 -12.12 -2.13
N ILE A 17 1.90 -12.03 -0.85
CA ILE A 17 1.07 -11.34 0.13
C ILE A 17 0.92 -9.87 -0.24
N ALA A 18 2.01 -9.21 -0.63
CA ALA A 18 1.98 -7.82 -1.09
C ALA A 18 1.06 -7.67 -2.31
N LYS A 19 1.17 -8.56 -3.29
CA LYS A 19 0.34 -8.51 -4.49
C LYS A 19 -1.15 -8.66 -4.16
N THR A 20 -1.50 -9.64 -3.32
CA THR A 20 -2.88 -9.83 -2.88
C THR A 20 -3.40 -8.59 -2.16
N THR A 21 -2.59 -8.01 -1.28
CA THR A 21 -2.97 -6.82 -0.52
C THR A 21 -3.15 -5.61 -1.43
N LEU A 22 -2.25 -5.41 -2.39
CA LEU A 22 -2.36 -4.32 -3.36
C LEU A 22 -3.61 -4.46 -4.23
N ASP A 23 -3.83 -5.66 -4.78
CA ASP A 23 -5.00 -5.94 -5.61
C ASP A 23 -6.30 -5.70 -4.85
N TRP A 24 -6.38 -6.17 -3.61
CA TRP A 24 -7.56 -6.00 -2.78
C TRP A 24 -7.76 -4.55 -2.37
N SER A 25 -6.71 -3.89 -1.89
CA SER A 25 -6.82 -2.56 -1.31
C SER A 25 -7.12 -1.47 -2.34
N HIS A 26 -6.57 -1.57 -3.56
CA HIS A 26 -6.87 -0.53 -4.57
C HIS A 26 -8.35 -0.54 -4.96
N LEU A 27 -8.97 -1.72 -5.00
CA LEU A 27 -10.40 -1.84 -5.28
C LEU A 27 -11.21 -1.36 -4.08
N ARG A 28 -10.83 -1.80 -2.89
CA ARG A 28 -11.54 -1.45 -1.66
C ARG A 28 -11.49 0.05 -1.36
N LEU A 29 -10.38 0.69 -1.67
CA LEU A 29 -10.20 2.15 -1.48
C LEU A 29 -10.77 2.97 -2.63
N GLY A 30 -11.25 2.33 -3.68
CA GLY A 30 -11.79 3.04 -4.83
C GLY A 30 -10.73 3.76 -5.66
N ILE A 31 -9.48 3.27 -5.64
CA ILE A 31 -8.41 3.84 -6.45
C ILE A 31 -8.57 3.34 -7.88
N THR A 32 -9.52 3.92 -8.60
CA THR A 32 -9.75 3.60 -10.00
C THR A 32 -9.55 4.87 -10.81
N SER A 33 -9.01 4.74 -12.01
CA SER A 33 -8.72 5.88 -12.85
C SER A 33 -8.68 5.45 -14.30
N ILE A 34 -9.11 6.35 -15.19
CA ILE A 34 -8.91 6.20 -16.63
C ILE A 34 -7.47 6.55 -17.00
N ILE A 35 -6.73 7.17 -16.07
CA ILE A 35 -5.32 7.52 -16.29
C ILE A 35 -4.46 6.34 -15.81
N PRO A 36 -3.59 5.78 -16.65
CA PRO A 36 -2.70 4.72 -16.23
C PRO A 36 -1.80 5.16 -15.07
N ARG A 37 -1.65 4.29 -14.06
CA ARG A 37 -0.80 4.54 -12.89
C ARG A 37 0.10 3.34 -12.66
N THR A 38 1.30 3.60 -12.16
CA THR A 38 2.25 2.56 -11.78
C THR A 38 2.60 2.71 -10.31
N ILE A 39 2.46 1.62 -9.57
CA ILE A 39 2.89 1.56 -8.18
C ILE A 39 3.99 0.52 -8.09
N THR A 40 5.18 0.97 -7.69
CA THR A 40 6.33 0.09 -7.49
C THR A 40 6.49 -0.13 -5.99
N LEU A 41 6.34 -1.38 -5.55
CA LEU A 41 6.52 -1.75 -4.15
C LEU A 41 7.80 -2.54 -4.00
N THR A 42 8.68 -2.06 -3.13
CA THR A 42 9.94 -2.72 -2.80
C THR A 42 9.91 -3.20 -1.36
N ILE A 43 10.17 -4.49 -1.16
CA ILE A 43 10.26 -5.08 0.17
C ILE A 43 11.74 -5.01 0.57
N GLU A 44 12.05 -4.11 1.51
CA GLU A 44 13.43 -3.87 1.92
C GLU A 44 13.48 -3.39 3.37
N LYS A 45 14.58 -3.68 4.05
CA LYS A 45 14.77 -3.24 5.42
C LYS A 45 14.82 -1.71 5.46
N LEU A 46 14.02 -1.13 6.37
CA LEU A 46 13.97 0.31 6.59
C LEU A 46 14.53 0.65 7.97
N PRO A 47 15.22 1.80 8.15
CA PRO A 47 15.97 2.07 9.38
C PRO A 47 15.10 2.23 10.64
N ASP A 48 14.04 3.06 10.59
CA ASP A 48 13.28 3.42 11.78
C ASP A 48 11.76 3.34 11.60
N TYR A 49 11.29 2.77 10.49
CA TYR A 49 9.86 2.72 10.20
C TYR A 49 9.52 1.47 9.39
N CYS A 50 8.23 1.14 9.34
CA CYS A 50 7.76 -0.09 8.71
C CYS A 50 7.46 0.07 7.22
N GLY A 51 7.14 1.29 6.78
CA GLY A 51 6.83 1.54 5.39
C GLY A 51 6.86 3.02 5.04
N GLU A 52 6.91 3.32 3.75
CA GLU A 52 6.80 4.68 3.27
C GLU A 52 6.20 4.71 1.87
N CYS A 53 5.55 5.81 1.53
CA CYS A 53 4.98 6.06 0.21
C CYS A 53 5.46 7.40 -0.29
N LEU A 54 6.04 7.42 -1.48
CA LEU A 54 6.54 8.65 -2.10
C LEU A 54 5.98 8.78 -3.51
N PRO A 55 5.50 9.98 -3.90
CA PRO A 55 5.20 10.23 -5.31
C PRO A 55 6.49 10.21 -6.09
N SER A 56 6.45 9.65 -7.29
CA SER A 56 7.63 9.66 -8.16
C SER A 56 7.68 10.96 -8.97
N LYS A 57 8.72 11.11 -9.80
CA LYS A 57 8.85 12.25 -10.70
C LYS A 57 7.72 12.32 -11.72
N ARG A 58 7.11 11.16 -12.04
CA ARG A 58 5.96 11.09 -12.94
C ARG A 58 4.68 11.25 -12.11
N PRO A 59 3.77 12.14 -12.49
CA PRO A 59 2.61 12.49 -11.65
C PRO A 59 1.69 11.33 -11.27
N ASN A 60 1.68 10.26 -12.05
CA ASN A 60 0.77 9.13 -11.85
C ASN A 60 1.47 7.89 -11.30
N ASP A 61 2.73 8.02 -10.90
CA ASP A 61 3.52 6.90 -10.40
C ASP A 61 3.87 7.11 -8.94
N PHE A 62 3.88 6.01 -8.18
CA PHE A 62 4.19 6.03 -6.75
C PHE A 62 5.17 4.92 -6.42
N THR A 63 6.00 5.17 -5.42
CA THR A 63 6.93 4.19 -4.89
C THR A 63 6.56 3.90 -3.44
N ILE A 64 6.39 2.63 -3.11
CA ILE A 64 6.13 2.17 -1.76
C ILE A 64 7.28 1.28 -1.32
N SER A 65 7.80 1.51 -0.12
CA SER A 65 8.81 0.64 0.49
C SER A 65 8.23 0.06 1.78
N ILE A 66 8.35 -1.26 1.95
CA ILE A 66 7.80 -1.96 3.12
C ILE A 66 8.89 -2.83 3.73
N SER A 67 9.08 -2.71 5.04
CA SER A 67 10.02 -3.56 5.77
C SER A 67 9.50 -5.00 5.89
N PRO A 68 10.36 -6.01 5.65
CA PRO A 68 9.99 -7.40 5.89
C PRO A 68 10.06 -7.80 7.37
N GLU A 69 10.62 -6.95 8.23
CA GLU A 69 10.85 -7.25 9.63
C GLU A 69 9.62 -6.94 10.50
N GLN A 70 8.53 -7.63 10.21
CA GLN A 70 7.27 -7.48 10.96
C GLN A 70 6.42 -8.74 10.76
N SER A 71 5.41 -8.92 11.60
CA SER A 71 4.49 -10.06 11.42
C SER A 71 3.76 -9.95 10.08
N ILE A 72 3.22 -11.07 9.61
CA ILE A 72 2.46 -11.06 8.35
C ILE A 72 1.27 -10.09 8.43
N ARG A 73 0.55 -10.09 9.56
CA ARG A 73 -0.58 -9.18 9.74
C ARG A 73 -0.13 -7.72 9.72
N ASP A 74 0.97 -7.41 10.38
CA ASP A 74 1.50 -6.05 10.40
C ASP A 74 2.02 -5.65 9.02
N PHE A 75 2.63 -6.58 8.30
CA PHE A 75 3.06 -6.35 6.92
C PHE A 75 1.86 -5.96 6.03
N VAL A 76 0.78 -6.71 6.11
CA VAL A 76 -0.46 -6.41 5.38
C VAL A 76 -0.98 -5.02 5.76
N GLY A 77 -1.02 -4.73 7.06
CA GLY A 77 -1.48 -3.42 7.55
C GLY A 77 -0.61 -2.28 7.02
N THR A 78 0.70 -2.48 6.97
CA THR A 78 1.62 -1.47 6.45
C THR A 78 1.40 -1.22 4.96
N VAL A 79 1.19 -2.27 4.17
CA VAL A 79 0.87 -2.11 2.74
C VAL A 79 -0.42 -1.30 2.57
N ILE A 80 -1.47 -1.63 3.33
CA ILE A 80 -2.73 -0.90 3.29
C ILE A 80 -2.53 0.57 3.68
N HIS A 81 -1.75 0.83 4.74
CA HIS A 81 -1.42 2.18 5.19
C HIS A 81 -0.83 3.02 4.05
N GLU A 82 0.15 2.47 3.34
CA GLU A 82 0.78 3.20 2.24
C GLU A 82 -0.17 3.38 1.05
N MET A 83 -1.08 2.43 0.80
CA MET A 83 -2.09 2.58 -0.24
C MET A 83 -3.11 3.68 0.10
N ILE A 84 -3.39 3.91 1.38
CA ILE A 84 -4.23 5.03 1.79
C ILE A 84 -3.53 6.34 1.45
N HIS A 85 -2.21 6.44 1.66
CA HIS A 85 -1.43 7.61 1.24
C HIS A 85 -1.48 7.79 -0.28
N VAL A 86 -1.40 6.71 -1.06
CA VAL A 86 -1.56 6.82 -2.52
C VAL A 86 -2.90 7.47 -2.87
N ARG A 87 -3.99 7.03 -2.23
CA ARG A 87 -5.30 7.63 -2.45
C ARG A 87 -5.30 9.11 -2.09
N GLN A 88 -4.70 9.47 -0.97
CA GLN A 88 -4.59 10.88 -0.55
C GLN A 88 -3.86 11.71 -1.59
N TYR A 89 -2.73 11.24 -2.11
CA TYR A 89 -2.00 11.93 -3.18
C TYR A 89 -2.85 12.10 -4.44
N ILE A 90 -3.60 11.08 -4.82
CA ILE A 90 -4.46 11.12 -6.01
C ILE A 90 -5.58 12.13 -5.83
N GLU A 91 -6.24 12.12 -4.68
CA GLU A 91 -7.35 13.02 -4.39
C GLU A 91 -6.89 14.44 -4.10
N GLY A 92 -5.67 14.60 -3.59
CA GLY A 92 -5.11 15.89 -3.23
C GLY A 92 -5.75 16.53 -2.01
N GLU A 93 -6.54 15.78 -1.25
CA GLU A 93 -7.26 16.28 -0.10
C GLU A 93 -7.04 15.38 1.13
N TRP A 94 -6.50 15.95 2.18
CA TRP A 94 -6.39 15.28 3.47
C TRP A 94 -6.16 16.32 4.56
N THR A 95 -6.40 15.95 5.84
CA THR A 95 -6.17 16.81 6.98
C THR A 95 -4.80 16.52 7.59
N GLY A 96 -4.02 17.56 7.85
CA GLY A 96 -2.69 17.44 8.44
C GLY A 96 -1.74 16.68 7.50
N ASP A 97 -1.04 15.67 8.04
CA ASP A 97 -0.13 14.82 7.28
C ASP A 97 -0.82 13.56 6.75
N GLY A 98 -2.14 13.44 6.97
CA GLY A 98 -2.91 12.27 6.52
C GLY A 98 -2.79 11.05 7.43
N GLU A 99 -1.95 11.09 8.45
CA GLU A 99 -1.67 9.92 9.30
C GLU A 99 -2.85 9.48 10.15
N ARG A 100 -3.70 10.41 10.57
CA ARG A 100 -4.87 10.06 11.36
C ARG A 100 -5.85 9.20 10.56
N GLU A 101 -6.14 9.59 9.33
CA GLU A 101 -6.99 8.80 8.44
C GLU A 101 -6.36 7.43 8.17
N CYS A 102 -5.05 7.41 7.87
CA CYS A 102 -4.34 6.16 7.64
C CYS A 102 -4.44 5.21 8.82
N GLY A 103 -4.22 5.70 10.03
CA GLY A 103 -4.28 4.87 11.23
C GLY A 103 -5.67 4.28 11.49
N GLU A 104 -6.71 5.10 11.30
CA GLU A 104 -8.10 4.66 11.51
C GLU A 104 -8.51 3.62 10.47
N LEU A 105 -8.25 3.88 9.19
CA LEU A 105 -8.61 2.97 8.11
C LEU A 105 -7.76 1.71 8.07
N GLU A 106 -6.47 1.82 8.39
CA GLU A 106 -5.58 0.67 8.39
C GLU A 106 -6.10 -0.44 9.28
N MET A 107 -6.52 -0.11 10.50
CA MET A 107 -7.03 -1.11 11.45
C MET A 107 -8.27 -1.81 10.91
N LEU A 108 -9.22 -1.04 10.40
CA LEU A 108 -10.47 -1.57 9.87
C LEU A 108 -10.24 -2.45 8.63
N LEU A 109 -9.45 -1.96 7.69
CA LEU A 109 -9.23 -2.66 6.43
C LEU A 109 -8.34 -3.89 6.60
N THR A 110 -7.34 -3.82 7.47
CA THR A 110 -6.51 -4.98 7.77
C THR A 110 -7.34 -6.10 8.37
N ASP A 111 -8.22 -5.78 9.31
CA ASP A 111 -9.12 -6.75 9.91
C ASP A 111 -10.07 -7.36 8.87
N GLU A 112 -10.62 -6.54 8.00
CA GLU A 112 -11.51 -6.96 6.93
C GLU A 112 -10.82 -7.93 5.97
N LEU A 113 -9.63 -7.59 5.49
CA LEU A 113 -8.85 -8.44 4.60
C LEU A 113 -8.44 -9.74 5.29
N TRP A 114 -7.98 -9.64 6.54
CA TRP A 114 -7.55 -10.80 7.33
C TRP A 114 -8.68 -11.81 7.50
N ARG A 115 -9.88 -11.34 7.75
CA ARG A 115 -11.07 -12.20 7.92
C ARG A 115 -11.59 -12.76 6.61
N SER A 116 -11.21 -12.19 5.47
CA SER A 116 -11.68 -12.65 4.16
C SER A 116 -11.12 -14.02 3.78
N GLY A 117 -10.00 -14.42 4.37
CA GLY A 117 -9.33 -15.66 4.03
C GLY A 117 -8.47 -15.57 2.77
N LEU A 118 -8.27 -14.39 2.20
CA LEU A 118 -7.45 -14.21 1.01
C LEU A 118 -5.94 -14.33 1.30
N ILE A 119 -5.56 -14.15 2.55
CA ILE A 119 -4.17 -14.26 2.99
C ILE A 119 -3.99 -15.40 3.98
#